data_b46c3e3e0462fa9b81826d1eedcc3cad
#
_entry.id   b46c3e3e0462fa9b81826d1eedcc3cad
#
_cell.length_a   1.000
_cell.length_b   1.000
_cell.length_c   1.000
_cell.angle_alpha   90.00
_cell.angle_beta   90.00
_cell.angle_gamma   90.00
#
_symmetry.space_group_name_H-M   'P 1'
#
loop_
_entity.id
_entity.type
_entity.pdbx_description
1 polymer ?
#
loop_
_entity_poly.entity_id
_entity_poly.type
_entity_poly.pdbx_seq_one_letter_code
_entity_poly.pdbx_strand_id
1 'polypeptide(L)'
;MIPNSEREEAVSGSSDTDRVLRGPRSLIVSFFGTYARDVGGWVGVADLIALMADLDVDGPSVRSAVSRLKRRGLLVSERLGGAAGYRLSEEGRRILAEGDRRIFGHRVARVEDGWVLVVFSVPESERSRRHALRSRLARSGFGTTAAGVWVAPAHATDQARATLRELDMEGYAELFHADHLGFRDLSEAVARWWDLPALQAMHEGFLTEHEPVLTAWRRRSLRGEEGPRRRRAAFADHLRAVDSWRRSPFLDPGLPPELLPDDWAGGRAARVFSDLHTLLRAPALDHVRSTLTP
;
A
#
# COMPACT_ATOMS: atom_id res chain seq x y z
N MET A 1 -9.42 16.44 26.36
CA MET A 1 -8.35 15.43 26.59
C MET A 1 -9.03 14.08 26.42
N ILE A 2 -8.88 13.42 25.25
CA ILE A 2 -9.45 12.08 25.00
C ILE A 2 -8.49 11.07 25.60
N PRO A 3 -8.95 10.03 26.33
CA PRO A 3 -8.07 9.05 26.95
C PRO A 3 -7.24 8.29 25.92
N ASN A 4 -5.98 8.08 26.23
CA ASN A 4 -4.97 7.40 25.41
C ASN A 4 -5.33 5.93 25.08
N SER A 5 -6.26 5.33 25.85
CA SER A 5 -6.69 3.93 25.70
C SER A 5 -7.40 3.60 24.37
N GLU A 6 -8.10 4.55 23.79
CA GLU A 6 -8.78 4.31 22.48
C GLU A 6 -7.81 4.36 21.27
N ARG A 7 -6.64 4.99 21.44
CA ARG A 7 -5.54 4.95 20.46
C ARG A 7 -4.76 3.64 20.53
N GLU A 8 -4.54 3.10 21.71
CA GLU A 8 -3.80 1.85 21.92
C GLU A 8 -4.55 0.63 21.39
N GLU A 9 -5.88 0.56 21.49
CA GLU A 9 -6.65 -0.54 20.90
C GLU A 9 -6.67 -0.52 19.37
N ALA A 10 -6.62 0.65 18.72
CA ALA A 10 -6.52 0.76 17.25
C ALA A 10 -5.10 0.41 16.73
N VAL A 11 -4.05 0.67 17.53
CA VAL A 11 -2.64 0.42 17.20
C VAL A 11 -2.22 -1.00 17.58
N SER A 12 -2.79 -1.61 18.63
CA SER A 12 -2.46 -2.98 19.06
C SER A 12 -2.84 -4.05 18.02
N GLY A 13 -3.84 -3.81 17.16
CA GLY A 13 -4.12 -4.65 15.99
C GLY A 13 -3.08 -4.53 14.86
N SER A 14 -2.22 -3.52 14.90
CA SER A 14 -1.22 -3.22 13.88
C SER A 14 0.02 -4.12 13.95
N SER A 15 0.52 -4.49 15.12
CA SER A 15 1.80 -5.21 15.25
C SER A 15 1.78 -6.63 14.73
N ASP A 16 0.67 -7.34 14.87
CA ASP A 16 0.53 -8.73 14.36
C ASP A 16 0.17 -8.74 12.87
N THR A 17 -0.57 -7.75 12.41
CA THR A 17 -0.87 -7.52 10.99
C THR A 17 0.40 -7.08 10.25
N ASP A 18 1.27 -6.29 10.85
CA ASP A 18 2.52 -5.81 10.28
C ASP A 18 3.57 -6.92 10.13
N ARG A 19 3.68 -7.84 11.09
CA ARG A 19 4.56 -9.00 11.02
C ARG A 19 4.12 -10.00 9.95
N VAL A 20 2.81 -10.14 9.72
CA VAL A 20 2.22 -11.02 8.70
C VAL A 20 2.39 -10.44 7.28
N LEU A 21 2.65 -9.15 7.13
CA LEU A 21 2.70 -8.45 5.84
C LEU A 21 4.10 -8.33 5.21
N ARG A 22 5.18 -8.66 5.92
CA ARG A 22 6.57 -8.71 5.38
C ARG A 22 7.01 -10.11 4.93
N GLY A 23 6.08 -11.05 4.79
CA GLY A 23 6.38 -12.43 4.46
C GLY A 23 6.11 -12.78 2.98
N PRO A 24 6.34 -14.05 2.60
CA PRO A 24 6.17 -14.56 1.24
C PRO A 24 4.83 -14.23 0.59
N ARG A 25 3.75 -14.13 1.39
CA ARG A 25 2.42 -13.75 0.90
C ARG A 25 2.38 -12.33 0.36
N SER A 26 3.03 -11.39 1.04
CA SER A 26 3.12 -9.99 0.62
C SER A 26 3.83 -9.87 -0.73
N LEU A 27 5.01 -10.49 -0.85
CA LEU A 27 5.80 -10.50 -2.09
C LEU A 27 5.03 -11.10 -3.26
N ILE A 28 4.28 -12.20 -3.04
CA ILE A 28 3.47 -12.83 -4.10
C ILE A 28 2.34 -11.87 -4.55
N VAL A 29 1.66 -11.19 -3.62
CA VAL A 29 0.63 -10.19 -3.97
C VAL A 29 1.26 -9.05 -4.78
N SER A 30 2.40 -8.53 -4.34
CA SER A 30 3.13 -7.47 -5.06
C SER A 30 3.60 -7.94 -6.43
N PHE A 31 4.07 -9.19 -6.57
CA PHE A 31 4.42 -9.78 -7.86
C PHE A 31 3.23 -9.84 -8.82
N PHE A 32 2.09 -10.36 -8.38
CA PHE A 32 0.89 -10.42 -9.22
C PHE A 32 0.38 -9.03 -9.59
N GLY A 33 0.46 -8.06 -8.69
CA GLY A 33 0.12 -6.67 -8.97
C GLY A 33 1.03 -5.99 -9.97
N THR A 34 2.33 -6.24 -9.88
CA THR A 34 3.34 -5.50 -10.63
C THR A 34 3.66 -6.11 -11.99
N TYR A 35 3.69 -7.46 -12.08
CA TYR A 35 4.22 -8.16 -13.27
C TYR A 35 3.26 -9.12 -13.93
N ALA A 36 2.47 -9.88 -13.17
CA ALA A 36 1.69 -10.98 -13.74
C ALA A 36 0.76 -10.52 -14.86
N ARG A 37 0.21 -9.30 -14.77
CA ARG A 37 -0.66 -8.72 -15.82
C ARG A 37 0.08 -8.42 -17.11
N ASP A 38 1.36 -8.07 -17.04
CA ASP A 38 2.21 -7.77 -18.21
C ASP A 38 2.69 -9.03 -18.93
N VAL A 39 2.44 -10.21 -18.35
CA VAL A 39 2.87 -11.53 -18.85
C VAL A 39 1.71 -12.50 -19.04
N GLY A 40 0.51 -12.00 -19.35
CA GLY A 40 -0.67 -12.82 -19.65
C GLY A 40 -1.53 -13.20 -18.45
N GLY A 41 -1.16 -12.81 -17.24
CA GLY A 41 -1.98 -12.96 -16.02
C GLY A 41 -1.95 -14.34 -15.37
N TRP A 42 -1.37 -15.35 -16.04
CA TRP A 42 -1.14 -16.71 -15.51
C TRP A 42 0.34 -16.94 -15.23
N VAL A 43 0.65 -17.65 -14.15
CA VAL A 43 2.02 -17.97 -13.76
C VAL A 43 2.09 -19.43 -13.29
N GLY A 44 3.01 -20.20 -13.87
CA GLY A 44 3.29 -21.59 -13.49
C GLY A 44 3.75 -21.71 -12.04
N VAL A 45 3.44 -22.83 -11.38
CA VAL A 45 3.88 -23.08 -10.00
C VAL A 45 5.41 -23.09 -9.91
N ALA A 46 6.09 -23.72 -10.86
CA ALA A 46 7.55 -23.83 -10.89
C ALA A 46 8.19 -22.44 -11.10
N ASP A 47 7.64 -21.66 -12.04
CA ASP A 47 8.13 -20.32 -12.35
C ASP A 47 7.95 -19.36 -11.18
N LEU A 48 6.79 -19.41 -10.52
CA LEU A 48 6.55 -18.59 -9.31
C LEU A 48 7.55 -18.95 -8.19
N ILE A 49 7.86 -20.24 -8.00
CA ILE A 49 8.86 -20.66 -7.01
C ILE A 49 10.24 -20.17 -7.41
N ALA A 50 10.63 -20.26 -8.68
CA ALA A 50 11.92 -19.75 -9.17
C ALA A 50 12.06 -18.25 -8.97
N LEU A 51 11.04 -17.47 -9.33
CA LEU A 51 11.02 -16.01 -9.13
C LEU A 51 11.07 -15.63 -7.65
N MET A 52 10.37 -16.35 -6.78
CA MET A 52 10.39 -16.07 -5.34
C MET A 52 11.73 -16.50 -4.69
N ALA A 53 12.43 -17.49 -5.24
CA ALA A 53 13.77 -17.86 -4.79
C ALA A 53 14.80 -16.73 -5.02
N ASP A 54 14.59 -15.86 -6.02
CA ASP A 54 15.40 -14.66 -6.22
C ASP A 54 15.26 -13.61 -5.09
N LEU A 55 14.24 -13.78 -4.24
CA LEU A 55 13.99 -12.97 -3.04
C LEU A 55 14.22 -13.75 -1.74
N ASP A 56 14.95 -14.87 -1.81
CA ASP A 56 15.26 -15.76 -0.69
C ASP A 56 14.02 -16.42 -0.05
N VAL A 57 12.94 -16.62 -0.84
CA VAL A 57 11.73 -17.32 -0.40
C VAL A 57 11.73 -18.75 -0.91
N ASP A 58 11.72 -19.71 0.01
CA ASP A 58 11.72 -21.14 -0.31
C ASP A 58 10.39 -21.65 -0.89
N GLY A 59 10.44 -22.78 -1.62
CA GLY A 59 9.27 -23.36 -2.27
C GLY A 59 8.13 -23.75 -1.33
N PRO A 60 8.36 -24.37 -0.16
CA PRO A 60 7.33 -24.62 0.85
C PRO A 60 6.61 -23.35 1.30
N SER A 61 7.35 -22.28 1.57
CA SER A 61 6.80 -20.96 1.94
C SER A 61 5.92 -20.37 0.84
N VAL A 62 6.35 -20.48 -0.44
CA VAL A 62 5.55 -20.05 -1.60
C VAL A 62 4.23 -20.82 -1.66
N ARG A 63 4.26 -22.16 -1.55
CA ARG A 63 3.04 -23.00 -1.61
C ARG A 63 2.07 -22.67 -0.48
N SER A 64 2.59 -22.48 0.76
CA SER A 64 1.79 -22.07 1.91
C SER A 64 1.13 -20.70 1.71
N ALA A 65 1.88 -19.73 1.21
CA ALA A 65 1.40 -18.39 0.92
C ALA A 65 0.29 -18.39 -0.15
N VAL A 66 0.51 -19.09 -1.27
CA VAL A 66 -0.48 -19.25 -2.34
C VAL A 66 -1.76 -19.93 -1.83
N SER A 67 -1.64 -21.00 -1.01
CA SER A 67 -2.81 -21.66 -0.41
C SER A 67 -3.67 -20.67 0.39
N ARG A 68 -3.04 -19.78 1.16
CA ARG A 68 -3.75 -18.72 1.92
C ARG A 68 -4.39 -17.69 1.00
N LEU A 69 -3.71 -17.29 -0.09
CA LEU A 69 -4.24 -16.33 -1.07
C LEU A 69 -5.44 -16.91 -1.82
N LYS A 70 -5.42 -18.20 -2.15
CA LYS A 70 -6.56 -18.92 -2.72
C LYS A 70 -7.76 -18.95 -1.78
N ARG A 71 -7.55 -19.33 -0.51
CA ARG A 71 -8.63 -19.34 0.50
C ARG A 71 -9.26 -17.96 0.72
N ARG A 72 -8.49 -16.88 0.48
CA ARG A 72 -8.98 -15.49 0.53
C ARG A 72 -9.61 -15.02 -0.78
N GLY A 73 -9.70 -15.88 -1.78
CA GLY A 73 -10.30 -15.55 -3.07
C GLY A 73 -9.47 -14.63 -3.96
N LEU A 74 -8.18 -14.37 -3.65
CA LEU A 74 -7.32 -13.50 -4.46
C LEU A 74 -6.73 -14.21 -5.67
N LEU A 75 -6.40 -15.51 -5.52
CA LEU A 75 -5.86 -16.34 -6.58
C LEU A 75 -6.76 -17.54 -6.85
N VAL A 76 -6.78 -17.97 -8.11
CA VAL A 76 -7.40 -19.23 -8.55
C VAL A 76 -6.36 -20.11 -9.19
N SER A 77 -6.51 -21.45 -9.02
CA SER A 77 -5.68 -22.43 -9.72
C SER A 77 -6.21 -22.61 -11.14
N GLU A 78 -5.31 -22.71 -12.08
CA GLU A 78 -5.62 -22.98 -13.49
C GLU A 78 -4.52 -23.85 -14.11
N ARG A 79 -4.89 -24.71 -15.04
CA ARG A 79 -3.93 -25.46 -15.87
C ARG A 79 -3.90 -24.86 -17.25
N LEU A 80 -2.69 -24.56 -17.72
CA LEU A 80 -2.47 -24.05 -19.06
C LEU A 80 -1.41 -24.93 -19.74
N GLY A 81 -1.68 -25.45 -20.94
CA GLY A 81 -0.75 -26.35 -21.64
C GLY A 81 -0.34 -27.62 -20.84
N GLY A 82 -1.21 -28.10 -19.93
CA GLY A 82 -0.89 -29.20 -19.03
C GLY A 82 -0.16 -28.83 -17.75
N ALA A 83 0.44 -27.66 -17.66
CA ALA A 83 1.13 -27.13 -16.47
C ALA A 83 0.15 -26.56 -15.45
N ALA A 84 0.41 -26.80 -14.16
CA ALA A 84 -0.36 -26.20 -13.07
C ALA A 84 0.17 -24.78 -12.76
N GLY A 85 -0.72 -23.85 -12.56
CA GLY A 85 -0.39 -22.46 -12.26
C GLY A 85 -1.48 -21.71 -11.53
N TYR A 86 -1.29 -20.41 -11.43
CA TYR A 86 -2.16 -19.49 -10.73
C TYR A 86 -2.42 -18.23 -11.55
N ARG A 87 -3.62 -17.69 -11.40
CA ARG A 87 -3.99 -16.38 -11.91
C ARG A 87 -4.73 -15.60 -10.82
N LEU A 88 -4.82 -14.28 -11.00
CA LEU A 88 -5.71 -13.46 -10.18
C LEU A 88 -7.17 -13.86 -10.43
N SER A 89 -7.95 -13.98 -9.38
CA SER A 89 -9.41 -14.03 -9.49
C SER A 89 -9.96 -12.70 -10.01
N GLU A 90 -11.26 -12.64 -10.35
CA GLU A 90 -11.92 -11.36 -10.68
C GLU A 90 -11.77 -10.35 -9.55
N GLU A 91 -12.07 -10.78 -8.32
CA GLU A 91 -11.93 -9.96 -7.12
C GLU A 91 -10.47 -9.55 -6.86
N GLY A 92 -9.52 -10.45 -7.06
CA GLY A 92 -8.09 -10.14 -6.97
C GLY A 92 -7.66 -9.06 -7.96
N ARG A 93 -8.15 -9.12 -9.20
CA ARG A 93 -7.88 -8.08 -10.23
C ARG A 93 -8.45 -6.73 -9.81
N ARG A 94 -9.70 -6.70 -9.29
CA ARG A 94 -10.35 -5.47 -8.83
C ARG A 94 -9.58 -4.82 -7.68
N ILE A 95 -9.21 -5.60 -6.67
CA ILE A 95 -8.45 -5.12 -5.50
C ILE A 95 -7.08 -4.54 -5.91
N LEU A 96 -6.36 -5.23 -6.79
CA LEU A 96 -5.03 -4.76 -7.22
C LEU A 96 -5.12 -3.54 -8.14
N ALA A 97 -6.13 -3.46 -9.02
CA ALA A 97 -6.34 -2.28 -9.85
C ALA A 97 -6.67 -1.02 -9.04
N GLU A 98 -7.40 -1.17 -7.92
CA GLU A 98 -7.62 -0.07 -6.98
C GLU A 98 -6.32 0.30 -6.26
N GLY A 99 -5.54 -0.70 -5.83
CA GLY A 99 -4.24 -0.51 -5.19
C GLY A 99 -3.25 0.25 -6.08
N ASP A 100 -3.19 -0.05 -7.38
CA ASP A 100 -2.27 0.59 -8.32
C ASP A 100 -2.47 2.11 -8.39
N ARG A 101 -3.71 2.56 -8.44
CA ARG A 101 -4.03 4.00 -8.48
C ARG A 101 -3.46 4.75 -7.29
N ARG A 102 -3.34 4.09 -6.14
CA ARG A 102 -2.75 4.68 -4.94
C ARG A 102 -1.23 4.54 -4.90
N ILE A 103 -0.72 3.36 -5.23
CA ILE A 103 0.71 3.05 -5.16
C ILE A 103 1.51 3.88 -6.17
N PHE A 104 1.00 4.01 -7.39
CA PHE A 104 1.70 4.69 -8.50
C PHE A 104 1.14 6.08 -8.80
N GLY A 105 -0.06 6.42 -8.32
CA GLY A 105 -0.70 7.72 -8.48
C GLY A 105 -0.66 8.58 -7.22
N HIS A 106 0.45 8.56 -6.48
CA HIS A 106 0.57 9.33 -5.23
C HIS A 106 0.20 10.80 -5.46
N ARG A 107 -0.87 11.23 -4.79
CA ARG A 107 -1.34 12.61 -4.80
C ARG A 107 -0.91 13.29 -3.53
N VAL A 108 -0.34 14.47 -3.67
CA VAL A 108 -0.07 15.39 -2.57
C VAL A 108 -1.17 16.45 -2.62
N ALA A 109 -1.87 16.65 -1.52
CA ALA A 109 -2.92 17.64 -1.41
C ALA A 109 -2.33 19.06 -1.34
N ARG A 110 -3.16 20.05 -1.68
CA ARG A 110 -2.91 21.45 -1.42
C ARG A 110 -3.90 21.92 -0.37
N VAL A 111 -3.53 22.92 0.42
CA VAL A 111 -4.43 23.44 1.47
C VAL A 111 -5.74 23.97 0.88
N GLU A 112 -5.66 24.61 -0.28
CA GLU A 112 -6.82 25.17 -0.99
C GLU A 112 -7.78 24.11 -1.56
N ASP A 113 -7.36 22.84 -1.69
CA ASP A 113 -8.24 21.77 -2.13
C ASP A 113 -9.30 21.42 -1.06
N GLY A 114 -9.08 21.84 0.19
CA GLY A 114 -9.96 21.58 1.32
C GLY A 114 -9.91 20.13 1.81
N TRP A 115 -10.92 19.78 2.58
CA TRP A 115 -10.98 18.50 3.33
C TRP A 115 -12.29 17.77 3.06
N VAL A 116 -12.28 16.46 3.12
CA VAL A 116 -13.48 15.64 3.26
C VAL A 116 -13.66 15.25 4.73
N LEU A 117 -14.86 15.49 5.25
CA LEU A 117 -15.27 15.00 6.57
C LEU A 117 -16.23 13.82 6.39
N VAL A 118 -16.00 12.77 7.15
CA VAL A 118 -16.93 11.64 7.35
C VAL A 118 -17.49 11.77 8.76
N VAL A 119 -18.75 12.13 8.86
CA VAL A 119 -19.46 12.28 10.14
C VAL A 119 -20.44 11.11 10.26
N PHE A 120 -20.31 10.27 11.28
CA PHE A 120 -21.20 9.13 11.42
C PHE A 120 -21.68 8.91 12.87
N SER A 121 -22.88 8.39 12.96
CA SER A 121 -23.49 7.96 14.23
C SER A 121 -24.06 6.57 14.04
N VAL A 122 -23.58 5.61 14.81
CA VAL A 122 -24.00 4.20 14.73
C VAL A 122 -24.56 3.77 16.07
N PRO A 123 -25.78 3.20 16.11
CA PRO A 123 -26.39 2.70 17.34
C PRO A 123 -25.49 1.68 18.07
N GLU A 124 -25.58 1.62 19.39
CA GLU A 124 -24.77 0.67 20.18
C GLU A 124 -25.06 -0.79 19.82
N SER A 125 -26.28 -1.10 19.41
CA SER A 125 -26.66 -2.41 18.88
C SER A 125 -25.85 -2.86 17.66
N GLU A 126 -25.22 -1.92 16.94
CA GLU A 126 -24.40 -2.17 15.76
C GLU A 126 -22.91 -1.83 15.97
N ARG A 127 -22.42 -1.98 17.20
CA ARG A 127 -21.04 -1.67 17.60
C ARG A 127 -19.99 -2.30 16.68
N SER A 128 -20.22 -3.52 16.21
CA SER A 128 -19.31 -4.22 15.28
C SER A 128 -19.15 -3.48 13.95
N ARG A 129 -20.23 -2.90 13.40
CA ARG A 129 -20.19 -2.09 12.16
C ARG A 129 -19.43 -0.78 12.39
N ARG A 130 -19.68 -0.13 13.54
CA ARG A 130 -18.94 1.06 13.95
C ARG A 130 -17.43 0.79 14.01
N HIS A 131 -17.02 -0.32 14.63
CA HIS A 131 -15.61 -0.73 14.69
C HIS A 131 -15.04 -1.03 13.30
N ALA A 132 -15.76 -1.72 12.45
CA ALA A 132 -15.33 -2.01 11.07
C ALA A 132 -15.11 -0.73 10.26
N LEU A 133 -16.03 0.27 10.35
CA LEU A 133 -15.90 1.55 9.68
C LEU A 133 -14.67 2.33 10.17
N ARG A 134 -14.51 2.47 11.49
CA ARG A 134 -13.34 3.14 12.09
C ARG A 134 -12.02 2.52 11.62
N SER A 135 -11.92 1.18 11.68
CA SER A 135 -10.73 0.45 11.24
C SER A 135 -10.47 0.62 9.75
N ARG A 136 -11.53 0.70 8.92
CA ARG A 136 -11.36 0.89 7.48
C ARG A 136 -10.90 2.31 7.15
N LEU A 137 -11.49 3.34 7.78
CA LEU A 137 -11.09 4.74 7.61
C LEU A 137 -9.63 4.96 8.05
N ALA A 138 -9.25 4.46 9.23
CA ALA A 138 -7.86 4.54 9.71
C ALA A 138 -6.86 3.90 8.72
N ARG A 139 -7.15 2.69 8.23
CA ARG A 139 -6.33 2.00 7.21
C ARG A 139 -6.37 2.66 5.83
N SER A 140 -7.24 3.61 5.62
CA SER A 140 -7.34 4.40 4.38
C SER A 140 -6.70 5.78 4.52
N GLY A 141 -5.97 6.05 5.60
CA GLY A 141 -5.25 7.29 5.83
C GLY A 141 -6.08 8.43 6.40
N PHE A 142 -7.34 8.16 6.81
CA PHE A 142 -8.14 9.20 7.46
C PHE A 142 -7.63 9.47 8.88
N GLY A 143 -7.53 10.75 9.22
CA GLY A 143 -7.33 11.24 10.58
C GLY A 143 -8.66 11.37 11.34
N THR A 144 -8.60 11.54 12.65
CA THR A 144 -9.80 11.73 13.47
C THR A 144 -9.74 13.04 14.24
N THR A 145 -10.81 13.80 14.19
CA THR A 145 -10.95 15.08 14.90
C THR A 145 -11.72 14.92 16.22
N ALA A 146 -12.73 14.04 16.21
CA ALA A 146 -13.57 13.72 17.37
C ALA A 146 -14.21 12.32 17.19
N ALA A 147 -14.88 11.82 18.24
CA ALA A 147 -15.64 10.59 18.14
C ALA A 147 -16.68 10.67 17.02
N GLY A 148 -16.64 9.76 16.04
CA GLY A 148 -17.53 9.76 14.89
C GLY A 148 -17.24 10.81 13.81
N VAL A 149 -16.13 11.56 13.91
CA VAL A 149 -15.75 12.57 12.91
C VAL A 149 -14.33 12.27 12.40
N TRP A 150 -14.24 11.92 11.12
CA TRP A 150 -13.00 11.59 10.43
C TRP A 150 -12.73 12.59 9.32
N VAL A 151 -11.47 12.84 9.05
CA VAL A 151 -11.03 13.86 8.09
C VAL A 151 -9.93 13.31 7.19
N ALA A 152 -9.96 13.71 5.93
CA ALA A 152 -8.85 13.49 4.98
C ALA A 152 -8.81 14.65 3.98
N PRO A 153 -7.71 14.81 3.21
CA PRO A 153 -7.69 15.74 2.08
C PRO A 153 -8.84 15.46 1.10
N ALA A 154 -9.38 16.50 0.47
CA ALA A 154 -10.60 16.41 -0.36
C ALA A 154 -10.52 15.37 -1.49
N HIS A 155 -9.31 15.07 -2.01
CA HIS A 155 -9.13 14.03 -3.03
C HIS A 155 -9.47 12.61 -2.54
N ALA A 156 -9.62 12.39 -1.22
CA ALA A 156 -10.05 11.11 -0.64
C ALA A 156 -11.58 10.92 -0.63
N THR A 157 -12.37 11.87 -1.16
CA THR A 157 -13.85 11.80 -1.16
C THR A 157 -14.39 10.51 -1.79
N ASP A 158 -13.87 10.11 -2.96
CA ASP A 158 -14.34 8.89 -3.62
C ASP A 158 -13.98 7.64 -2.82
N GLN A 159 -12.86 7.66 -2.12
CA GLN A 159 -12.48 6.61 -1.19
C GLN A 159 -13.43 6.51 0.01
N ALA A 160 -13.83 7.65 0.59
CA ALA A 160 -14.82 7.67 1.67
C ALA A 160 -16.14 7.07 1.20
N ARG A 161 -16.65 7.48 0.03
CA ARG A 161 -17.86 6.94 -0.59
C ARG A 161 -17.77 5.43 -0.82
N ALA A 162 -16.68 4.96 -1.42
CA ALA A 162 -16.47 3.53 -1.65
C ALA A 162 -16.46 2.74 -0.34
N THR A 163 -15.76 3.25 0.69
CA THR A 163 -15.70 2.61 2.01
C THR A 163 -17.08 2.50 2.66
N LEU A 164 -17.90 3.54 2.61
CA LEU A 164 -19.24 3.51 3.19
C LEU A 164 -20.15 2.51 2.45
N ARG A 165 -20.11 2.47 1.11
CA ARG A 165 -20.89 1.50 0.31
C ARG A 165 -20.46 0.06 0.56
N GLU A 166 -19.14 -0.22 0.57
CA GLU A 166 -18.62 -1.57 0.83
C GLU A 166 -19.03 -2.12 2.20
N LEU A 167 -19.25 -1.24 3.17
CA LEU A 167 -19.67 -1.59 4.54
C LEU A 167 -21.19 -1.45 4.75
N ASP A 168 -21.93 -1.02 3.73
CA ASP A 168 -23.37 -0.74 3.82
C ASP A 168 -23.69 0.26 4.96
N MET A 169 -22.91 1.36 5.00
CA MET A 169 -22.92 2.35 6.08
C MET A 169 -23.41 3.73 5.63
N GLU A 170 -23.96 3.86 4.40
CA GLU A 170 -24.43 5.15 3.87
C GLU A 170 -25.53 5.78 4.73
N GLY A 171 -26.42 4.95 5.31
CA GLY A 171 -27.50 5.42 6.18
C GLY A 171 -27.06 5.91 7.56
N TYR A 172 -25.80 5.72 7.93
CA TYR A 172 -25.25 6.13 9.24
C TYR A 172 -24.25 7.29 9.15
N ALA A 173 -23.91 7.73 7.95
CA ALA A 173 -22.82 8.68 7.72
C ALA A 173 -23.22 9.79 6.75
N GLU A 174 -22.71 10.98 7.03
CA GLU A 174 -22.75 12.13 6.13
C GLU A 174 -21.33 12.49 5.67
N LEU A 175 -21.21 12.94 4.43
CA LEU A 175 -19.96 13.41 3.85
C LEU A 175 -20.05 14.91 3.59
N PHE A 176 -19.04 15.65 4.04
CA PHE A 176 -18.93 17.08 3.81
C PHE A 176 -17.61 17.40 3.12
N HIS A 177 -17.65 18.37 2.21
CA HIS A 177 -16.46 19.11 1.82
C HIS A 177 -16.35 20.33 2.71
N ALA A 178 -15.17 20.59 3.28
CA ALA A 178 -15.02 21.61 4.32
C ALA A 178 -13.67 22.32 4.23
N ASP A 179 -13.69 23.59 4.66
CA ASP A 179 -12.49 24.35 4.99
C ASP A 179 -12.29 24.39 6.50
N HIS A 180 -11.04 24.50 6.94
CA HIS A 180 -10.73 24.66 8.35
C HIS A 180 -10.92 26.13 8.77
N LEU A 181 -11.91 26.38 9.61
CA LEU A 181 -12.24 27.71 10.18
C LEU A 181 -11.93 27.78 11.67
N GLY A 182 -11.01 26.93 12.16
CA GLY A 182 -10.73 26.84 13.60
C GLY A 182 -9.93 28.00 14.16
N PHE A 183 -9.87 28.09 15.50
CA PHE A 183 -9.14 29.11 16.26
C PHE A 183 -7.64 28.78 16.40
N ARG A 184 -7.19 27.65 15.89
CA ARG A 184 -5.81 27.19 15.96
C ARG A 184 -5.21 27.14 14.56
N ASP A 185 -3.89 27.17 14.52
CA ASP A 185 -3.16 26.92 13.29
C ASP A 185 -3.52 25.54 12.71
N LEU A 186 -3.63 25.47 11.38
CA LEU A 186 -4.03 24.25 10.70
C LEU A 186 -2.96 23.15 10.83
N SER A 187 -1.68 23.50 10.89
CA SER A 187 -0.58 22.57 11.11
C SER A 187 -0.69 21.89 12.49
N GLU A 188 -1.05 22.66 13.53
CA GLU A 188 -1.32 22.10 14.86
C GLU A 188 -2.56 21.19 14.87
N ALA A 189 -3.56 21.49 14.07
CA ALA A 189 -4.75 20.65 13.93
C ALA A 189 -4.38 19.33 13.24
N VAL A 190 -3.64 19.37 12.14
CA VAL A 190 -3.12 18.20 11.41
C VAL A 190 -2.30 17.29 12.31
N ALA A 191 -1.36 17.83 13.10
CA ALA A 191 -0.55 17.08 14.05
C ALA A 191 -1.37 16.36 15.15
N ARG A 192 -2.63 16.77 15.38
CA ARG A 192 -3.55 16.08 16.30
C ARG A 192 -4.46 15.08 15.61
N TRP A 193 -4.78 15.30 14.33
CA TRP A 193 -5.64 14.41 13.57
C TRP A 193 -4.91 13.16 13.11
N TRP A 194 -3.61 13.26 12.82
CA TRP A 194 -2.73 12.15 12.42
C TRP A 194 -1.60 11.93 13.43
N ASP A 195 -1.13 10.71 13.47
CA ASP A 195 0.13 10.36 14.16
C ASP A 195 1.31 10.66 13.21
N LEU A 196 1.66 11.94 13.08
CA LEU A 196 2.76 12.37 12.22
C LEU A 196 4.10 11.71 12.56
N PRO A 197 4.47 11.49 13.85
CA PRO A 197 5.68 10.75 14.19
C PRO A 197 5.69 9.32 13.64
N ALA A 198 4.58 8.59 13.69
CA ALA A 198 4.49 7.23 13.15
C ALA A 198 4.59 7.22 11.62
N LEU A 199 3.99 8.19 10.93
CA LEU A 199 4.11 8.36 9.48
C LEU A 199 5.55 8.73 9.09
N GLN A 200 6.18 9.63 9.81
CA GLN A 200 7.59 10.00 9.62
C GLN A 200 8.50 8.77 9.73
N ALA A 201 8.37 8.00 10.82
CA ALA A 201 9.16 6.78 11.04
C ALA A 201 8.95 5.74 9.93
N MET A 202 7.73 5.61 9.40
CA MET A 202 7.45 4.74 8.26
C MET A 202 8.23 5.17 7.00
N HIS A 203 8.24 6.46 6.69
CA HIS A 203 8.97 7.00 5.53
C HIS A 203 10.49 6.91 5.71
N GLU A 204 10.99 7.18 6.91
CA GLU A 204 12.42 7.03 7.24
C GLU A 204 12.87 5.57 7.15
N GLY A 205 12.04 4.62 7.59
CA GLY A 205 12.29 3.19 7.44
C GLY A 205 12.42 2.79 5.96
N PHE A 206 11.53 3.30 5.10
CA PHE A 206 11.63 3.09 3.66
C PHE A 206 12.92 3.68 3.06
N LEU A 207 13.29 4.89 3.44
CA LEU A 207 14.51 5.56 2.99
C LEU A 207 15.76 4.80 3.43
N THR A 208 15.82 4.37 4.68
CA THR A 208 16.95 3.60 5.23
C THR A 208 17.20 2.32 4.44
N GLU A 209 16.14 1.62 4.02
CA GLU A 209 16.25 0.39 3.26
C GLU A 209 16.56 0.64 1.78
N HIS A 210 15.92 1.62 1.14
CA HIS A 210 15.89 1.70 -0.33
C HIS A 210 16.74 2.82 -0.95
N GLU A 211 17.12 3.85 -0.22
CA GLU A 211 17.97 4.92 -0.77
C GLU A 211 19.41 4.47 -1.08
N PRO A 212 20.05 3.60 -0.26
CA PRO A 212 21.33 3.00 -0.63
C PRO A 212 21.22 2.13 -1.89
N VAL A 213 20.10 1.42 -2.06
CA VAL A 213 19.81 0.61 -3.26
C VAL A 213 19.74 1.50 -4.50
N LEU A 214 18.98 2.60 -4.46
CA LEU A 214 18.91 3.56 -5.55
C LEU A 214 20.28 4.11 -5.92
N THR A 215 21.08 4.48 -4.92
CA THR A 215 22.44 5.01 -5.12
C THR A 215 23.33 3.97 -5.82
N ALA A 216 23.26 2.71 -5.40
CA ALA A 216 24.03 1.62 -6.03
C ALA A 216 23.58 1.40 -7.49
N TRP A 217 22.29 1.42 -7.78
CA TRP A 217 21.75 1.25 -9.12
C TRP A 217 22.10 2.40 -10.06
N ARG A 218 22.10 3.64 -9.60
CA ARG A 218 22.56 4.80 -10.37
C ARG A 218 24.02 4.64 -10.79
N ARG A 219 24.91 4.18 -9.88
CA ARG A 219 26.31 3.91 -10.18
C ARG A 219 26.51 2.78 -11.21
N ARG A 220 25.72 1.70 -11.11
CA ARG A 220 25.75 0.57 -12.08
C ARG A 220 25.29 1.02 -13.47
N SER A 221 24.25 1.84 -13.55
CA SER A 221 23.75 2.39 -14.82
C SER A 221 24.81 3.24 -15.53
N LEU A 222 25.57 4.04 -14.79
CA LEU A 222 26.69 4.83 -15.35
C LEU A 222 27.82 3.96 -15.90
N ARG A 223 27.98 2.71 -15.42
CA ARG A 223 28.99 1.76 -15.90
C ARG A 223 28.54 0.91 -17.07
N GLY A 224 27.29 1.07 -17.53
CA GLY A 224 26.74 0.28 -18.63
C GLY A 224 26.63 -1.23 -18.33
N GLU A 225 26.53 -1.62 -17.06
CA GLU A 225 26.39 -3.04 -16.68
C GLU A 225 25.08 -3.61 -17.24
N GLU A 226 25.17 -4.72 -17.98
CA GLU A 226 24.02 -5.42 -18.55
C GLU A 226 24.12 -6.94 -18.33
N GLY A 227 23.03 -7.68 -18.62
CA GLY A 227 23.03 -9.13 -18.60
C GLY A 227 22.06 -9.76 -17.59
N PRO A 228 21.96 -11.11 -17.58
CA PRO A 228 20.99 -11.85 -16.78
C PRO A 228 21.09 -11.60 -15.27
N ARG A 229 22.32 -11.51 -14.75
CA ARG A 229 22.54 -11.24 -13.31
C ARG A 229 21.99 -9.86 -12.90
N ARG A 230 22.17 -8.85 -13.77
CA ARG A 230 21.63 -7.51 -13.51
C ARG A 230 20.12 -7.51 -13.55
N ARG A 231 19.49 -8.19 -14.52
CA ARG A 231 18.02 -8.30 -14.62
C ARG A 231 17.41 -9.00 -13.40
N ARG A 232 18.03 -10.11 -12.95
CA ARG A 232 17.63 -10.81 -11.72
C ARG A 232 17.72 -9.91 -10.48
N ALA A 233 18.81 -9.18 -10.31
CA ALA A 233 18.98 -8.23 -9.21
C ALA A 233 17.94 -7.09 -9.29
N ALA A 234 17.68 -6.57 -10.49
CA ALA A 234 16.67 -5.53 -10.71
C ALA A 234 15.26 -6.03 -10.31
N PHE A 235 14.92 -7.28 -10.64
CA PHE A 235 13.66 -7.88 -10.22
C PHE A 235 13.54 -7.97 -8.69
N ALA A 236 14.57 -8.48 -8.02
CA ALA A 236 14.55 -8.63 -6.57
C ALA A 236 14.42 -7.27 -5.86
N ASP A 237 15.26 -6.30 -6.23
CA ASP A 237 15.27 -4.98 -5.60
C ASP A 237 13.99 -4.19 -5.91
N HIS A 238 13.49 -4.24 -7.16
CA HIS A 238 12.25 -3.58 -7.54
C HIS A 238 11.04 -4.17 -6.79
N LEU A 239 10.92 -5.50 -6.71
CA LEU A 239 9.79 -6.12 -6.03
C LEU A 239 9.81 -5.86 -4.53
N ARG A 240 11.00 -5.84 -3.88
CA ARG A 240 11.14 -5.42 -2.48
C ARG A 240 10.72 -3.96 -2.29
N ALA A 241 11.15 -3.06 -3.16
CA ALA A 241 10.77 -1.65 -3.08
C ALA A 241 9.26 -1.45 -3.26
N VAL A 242 8.62 -2.13 -4.22
CA VAL A 242 7.17 -2.09 -4.40
C VAL A 242 6.44 -2.66 -3.18
N ASP A 243 6.89 -3.80 -2.63
CA ASP A 243 6.26 -4.43 -1.46
C ASP A 243 6.36 -3.56 -0.21
N SER A 244 7.50 -2.90 -0.03
CA SER A 244 7.73 -1.95 1.06
C SER A 244 6.88 -0.68 0.90
N TRP A 245 6.90 -0.08 -0.30
CA TRP A 245 6.21 1.18 -0.59
C TRP A 245 4.68 1.08 -0.59
N ARG A 246 4.12 -0.01 -1.10
CA ARG A 246 2.67 -0.14 -1.36
C ARG A 246 1.76 0.13 -0.17
N ARG A 247 2.29 0.19 1.05
CA ARG A 247 1.54 0.50 2.27
C ARG A 247 1.46 2.00 2.54
N SER A 248 2.52 2.73 2.19
CA SER A 248 2.63 4.15 2.50
C SER A 248 1.43 4.96 2.00
N PRO A 249 0.96 4.80 0.75
CA PRO A 249 -0.20 5.56 0.25
C PRO A 249 -1.55 5.17 0.87
N PHE A 250 -1.59 4.13 1.69
CA PHE A 250 -2.79 3.77 2.44
C PHE A 250 -2.82 4.37 3.84
N LEU A 251 -1.67 4.69 4.41
CA LEU A 251 -1.53 5.25 5.75
C LEU A 251 -1.33 6.77 5.70
N ASP A 252 -0.51 7.24 4.76
CA ASP A 252 -0.30 8.65 4.47
C ASP A 252 -1.24 9.10 3.34
N PRO A 253 -2.24 9.93 3.62
CA PRO A 253 -3.18 10.41 2.61
C PRO A 253 -2.60 11.46 1.66
N GLY A 254 -1.30 11.76 1.73
CA GLY A 254 -0.67 12.84 0.98
C GLY A 254 -1.08 14.20 1.52
N LEU A 255 -0.82 14.45 2.78
CA LEU A 255 -1.11 15.73 3.45
C LEU A 255 -0.37 16.89 2.76
N PRO A 256 -0.92 18.13 2.79
CA PRO A 256 -0.26 19.31 2.26
C PRO A 256 1.12 19.51 2.91
N PRO A 257 2.21 19.62 2.13
CA PRO A 257 3.58 19.73 2.67
C PRO A 257 3.76 20.94 3.60
N GLU A 258 3.08 22.04 3.34
CA GLU A 258 3.12 23.26 4.13
C GLU A 258 2.54 23.13 5.54
N LEU A 259 1.86 22.02 5.83
CA LEU A 259 1.29 21.69 7.15
C LEU A 259 2.12 20.65 7.92
N LEU A 260 3.20 20.16 7.32
CA LEU A 260 4.04 19.10 7.85
C LEU A 260 5.36 19.69 8.40
N PRO A 261 6.05 18.98 9.30
CA PRO A 261 7.38 19.39 9.77
C PRO A 261 8.38 19.62 8.61
N ASP A 262 9.32 20.55 8.79
CA ASP A 262 10.34 20.90 7.77
C ASP A 262 11.20 19.69 7.33
N ASP A 263 11.41 18.74 8.24
CA ASP A 263 12.18 17.53 8.02
C ASP A 263 11.35 16.34 7.50
N TRP A 264 10.12 16.60 7.01
CA TRP A 264 9.20 15.56 6.57
C TRP A 264 9.80 14.65 5.49
N ALA A 265 9.91 13.36 5.80
CA ALA A 265 10.56 12.36 4.95
C ALA A 265 9.69 11.88 3.79
N GLY A 266 8.35 12.09 3.82
CA GLY A 266 7.40 11.50 2.86
C GLY A 266 7.69 11.87 1.42
N GLY A 267 7.96 13.14 1.13
CA GLY A 267 8.27 13.60 -0.21
C GLY A 267 9.60 13.02 -0.76
N ARG A 268 10.60 12.82 0.10
CA ARG A 268 11.87 12.17 -0.26
C ARG A 268 11.66 10.68 -0.52
N ALA A 269 10.89 9.99 0.32
CA ALA A 269 10.55 8.58 0.16
C ALA A 269 9.79 8.32 -1.14
N ALA A 270 8.81 9.16 -1.48
CA ALA A 270 8.08 9.09 -2.74
C ALA A 270 8.99 9.24 -3.97
N ARG A 271 9.95 10.18 -3.93
CA ARG A 271 10.94 10.34 -5.01
C ARG A 271 11.86 9.12 -5.13
N VAL A 272 12.37 8.59 -4.03
CA VAL A 272 13.21 7.38 -4.05
C VAL A 272 12.45 6.19 -4.64
N PHE A 273 11.18 6.00 -4.27
CA PHE A 273 10.34 4.95 -4.86
C PHE A 273 10.15 5.15 -6.36
N SER A 274 9.77 6.36 -6.80
CA SER A 274 9.55 6.70 -8.20
C SER A 274 10.80 6.45 -9.06
N ASP A 275 11.97 6.85 -8.56
CA ASP A 275 13.25 6.67 -9.26
C ASP A 275 13.63 5.19 -9.36
N LEU A 276 13.47 4.42 -8.28
CA LEU A 276 13.66 2.95 -8.30
C LEU A 276 12.70 2.28 -9.28
N HIS A 277 11.43 2.64 -9.24
CA HIS A 277 10.42 2.09 -10.15
C HIS A 277 10.80 2.37 -11.61
N THR A 278 11.13 3.61 -11.94
CA THR A 278 11.52 4.02 -13.30
C THR A 278 12.78 3.28 -13.77
N LEU A 279 13.77 3.17 -12.89
CA LEU A 279 15.08 2.58 -13.24
C LEU A 279 15.02 1.06 -13.38
N LEU A 280 14.20 0.38 -12.54
CA LEU A 280 14.27 -1.07 -12.39
C LEU A 280 13.13 -1.82 -13.08
N ARG A 281 11.99 -1.19 -13.38
CA ARG A 281 10.80 -1.89 -13.91
C ARG A 281 11.08 -2.64 -15.19
N ALA A 282 11.74 -2.03 -16.17
CA ALA A 282 12.01 -2.66 -17.46
C ALA A 282 12.94 -3.87 -17.34
N PRO A 283 14.17 -3.76 -16.78
CA PRO A 283 15.04 -4.93 -16.63
C PRO A 283 14.45 -6.01 -15.70
N ALA A 284 13.65 -5.66 -14.71
CA ALA A 284 12.94 -6.59 -13.86
C ALA A 284 11.87 -7.39 -14.64
N LEU A 285 11.08 -6.72 -15.48
CA LEU A 285 10.09 -7.38 -16.34
C LEU A 285 10.75 -8.32 -17.36
N ASP A 286 11.90 -7.93 -17.91
CA ASP A 286 12.68 -8.81 -18.81
C ASP A 286 13.16 -10.07 -18.09
N HIS A 287 13.56 -9.97 -16.81
CA HIS A 287 13.87 -11.15 -16.00
C HIS A 287 12.66 -12.06 -15.82
N VAL A 288 11.51 -11.48 -15.45
CA VAL A 288 10.26 -12.24 -15.30
C VAL A 288 9.93 -12.98 -16.60
N ARG A 289 9.93 -12.27 -17.75
CA ARG A 289 9.65 -12.88 -19.06
C ARG A 289 10.61 -14.00 -19.42
N SER A 290 11.89 -13.87 -19.10
CA SER A 290 12.89 -14.90 -19.37
C SER A 290 12.82 -16.12 -18.43
N THR A 291 12.13 -15.99 -17.30
CA THR A 291 11.95 -17.07 -16.32
C THR A 291 10.67 -17.87 -16.58
N LEU A 292 9.64 -17.23 -17.15
CA LEU A 292 8.38 -17.91 -17.44
C LEU A 292 8.57 -18.90 -18.59
N THR A 293 8.14 -20.14 -18.34
CA THR A 293 8.10 -21.20 -19.37
C THR A 293 6.90 -20.94 -20.30
N PRO A 294 7.09 -20.98 -21.64
CA PRO A 294 6.03 -20.76 -22.63
C PRO A 294 4.84 -21.70 -22.48
#